data_789b8f89855ff8636ef78b973ad271cc
#
_entry.id   789b8f89855ff8636ef78b973ad271cc
#
_cell.length_a   1.000
_cell.length_b   1.000
_cell.length_c   1.000
_cell.angle_alpha   90.00
_cell.angle_beta   90.00
_cell.angle_gamma   90.00
#
_symmetry.space_group_name_H-M   'P 1'
#
loop_
_entity.id
_entity.type
_entity.pdbx_description
1 polymer ?
#
loop_
_entity_poly.entity_id
_entity_poly.type
_entity_poly.pdbx_seq_one_letter_code
_entity_poly.pdbx_strand_id
1 'polypeptide(L)'
;MRDKIAKIRRKKKSEIDTSARVTNDTVAVHREEILRGARRYIYPLQHTKHRLVIISLSLFVVSLLAFFGYCSFVLYKSKTSSDFMYKVTKVIPFPIARIGSEFVLYENYLFEINHYVHYYETQQELDFNSDAGQLQLAEFKKRALEKVINDTYIRGIAKEKGITVSDTEIDEAITVVRNQNRLSGSDAELEAILRDYWDWSISDFRRSLKDQLLAQKVVSALDTQTHDRANVALAQLKNGKDFAEVAKSVSDDPETKARGGEYPFLIEKTNRDISPRTVEALFALKPGKHSEVVDVGYGLEIVKNIEVKGNQIRAAHIVFNFKDINEYLNDAKEERKTRSYVSL
;
A
#
# COMPACT_ATOMS: atom_id res chain seq x y z
N MET A 1 -49.54 -29.47 32.03
CA MET A 1 -49.66 -28.92 30.65
C MET A 1 -50.67 -29.68 29.78
N ARG A 2 -50.86 -31.01 29.95
CA ARG A 2 -51.85 -31.82 29.18
C ARG A 2 -53.33 -31.44 29.47
N ASP A 3 -53.68 -31.03 30.71
CA ASP A 3 -55.05 -30.69 31.05
C ASP A 3 -55.57 -29.36 30.49
N LYS A 4 -54.70 -28.39 30.25
CA LYS A 4 -55.06 -27.12 29.60
C LYS A 4 -55.43 -27.31 28.12
N ILE A 5 -54.76 -28.25 27.44
CA ILE A 5 -55.04 -28.54 26.01
C ILE A 5 -56.36 -29.32 25.84
N ALA A 6 -56.66 -30.20 26.78
CA ALA A 6 -57.93 -30.93 26.77
C ALA A 6 -59.15 -30.01 27.00
N LYS A 7 -58.99 -28.98 27.87
CA LYS A 7 -60.07 -28.01 28.17
C LYS A 7 -60.34 -27.04 27.00
N ILE A 8 -59.31 -26.69 26.22
CA ILE A 8 -59.43 -25.85 25.03
C ILE A 8 -60.13 -26.65 23.88
N ARG A 9 -59.83 -27.95 23.76
CA ARG A 9 -60.51 -28.81 22.77
C ARG A 9 -61.97 -29.06 23.09
N ARG A 10 -62.37 -29.12 24.38
CA ARG A 10 -63.77 -29.30 24.79
C ARG A 10 -64.61 -28.01 24.58
N LYS A 11 -64.05 -26.81 24.78
CA LYS A 11 -64.73 -25.55 24.61
C LYS A 11 -65.04 -25.21 23.16
N LYS A 12 -64.32 -25.79 22.22
CA LYS A 12 -64.53 -25.60 20.76
C LYS A 12 -65.54 -26.56 20.14
N LYS A 13 -66.11 -27.51 20.91
CA LYS A 13 -67.05 -28.53 20.44
C LYS A 13 -68.52 -28.30 20.88
N SER A 14 -68.81 -27.18 21.59
CA SER A 14 -70.11 -26.94 22.21
C SER A 14 -70.92 -25.75 21.64
N GLU A 15 -70.47 -25.21 20.53
CA GLU A 15 -71.25 -24.18 19.82
C GLU A 15 -71.33 -24.54 18.32
N ILE A 16 -72.00 -25.66 18.05
CA ILE A 16 -72.62 -25.86 16.76
C ILE A 16 -74.05 -25.42 16.95
N ASP A 17 -74.31 -24.16 16.63
CA ASP A 17 -75.65 -23.61 16.51
C ASP A 17 -76.36 -24.35 15.34
N THR A 18 -77.27 -25.31 15.70
CA THR A 18 -78.01 -26.13 14.78
C THR A 18 -79.17 -25.40 14.12
N SER A 19 -79.32 -24.08 14.35
CA SER A 19 -80.44 -23.26 13.81
C SER A 19 -80.02 -22.34 12.64
N ALA A 20 -78.78 -22.33 12.27
CA ALA A 20 -78.32 -21.50 11.13
C ALA A 20 -78.81 -22.08 9.80
N ARG A 21 -79.78 -21.37 9.18
CA ARG A 21 -80.31 -21.70 7.83
C ARG A 21 -79.14 -21.86 6.85
N VAL A 22 -78.98 -23.05 6.26
CA VAL A 22 -77.96 -23.34 5.30
C VAL A 22 -78.22 -22.48 4.06
N THR A 23 -77.44 -21.43 3.89
CA THR A 23 -77.43 -20.55 2.70
C THR A 23 -76.19 -20.83 1.88
N ASN A 24 -76.23 -20.47 0.58
CA ASN A 24 -75.04 -20.64 -0.28
C ASN A 24 -73.81 -19.96 0.27
N ASP A 25 -73.91 -18.86 1.02
CA ASP A 25 -72.85 -18.13 1.63
C ASP A 25 -72.22 -18.91 2.82
N THR A 26 -73.06 -19.53 3.67
CA THR A 26 -72.54 -20.36 4.79
C THR A 26 -71.84 -21.61 4.28
N VAL A 27 -72.30 -22.21 3.17
CA VAL A 27 -71.61 -23.33 2.51
C VAL A 27 -70.31 -22.88 1.89
N ALA A 28 -70.27 -21.70 1.25
CA ALA A 28 -69.07 -21.16 0.65
C ALA A 28 -67.97 -20.90 1.72
N VAL A 29 -68.36 -20.28 2.84
CA VAL A 29 -67.44 -20.04 3.96
C VAL A 29 -66.87 -21.35 4.58
N HIS A 30 -67.78 -22.35 4.81
CA HIS A 30 -67.34 -23.64 5.32
C HIS A 30 -66.46 -24.40 4.30
N ARG A 31 -66.76 -24.31 3.03
CA ARG A 31 -65.95 -24.88 1.96
C ARG A 31 -64.55 -24.24 1.89
N GLU A 32 -64.48 -22.91 2.04
CA GLU A 32 -63.19 -22.22 2.07
C GLU A 32 -62.37 -22.59 3.32
N GLU A 33 -62.99 -22.74 4.49
CA GLU A 33 -62.34 -23.15 5.71
C GLU A 33 -61.78 -24.57 5.62
N ILE A 34 -62.56 -25.51 5.05
CA ILE A 34 -62.10 -26.88 4.81
C ILE A 34 -61.01 -26.91 3.74
N LEU A 35 -61.16 -26.15 2.65
CA LEU A 35 -60.11 -26.04 1.61
C LEU A 35 -58.84 -25.39 2.14
N ARG A 36 -58.96 -24.39 3.00
CA ARG A 36 -57.80 -23.76 3.68
C ARG A 36 -57.04 -24.76 4.58
N GLY A 37 -57.80 -25.58 5.30
CA GLY A 37 -57.26 -26.70 6.07
C GLY A 37 -56.57 -27.75 5.19
N ALA A 38 -57.26 -28.17 4.13
CA ALA A 38 -56.73 -29.14 3.18
C ALA A 38 -55.52 -28.65 2.40
N ARG A 39 -55.51 -27.39 1.97
CA ARG A 39 -54.33 -26.74 1.35
C ARG A 39 -53.10 -26.76 2.26
N ARG A 40 -53.30 -26.67 3.59
CA ARG A 40 -52.22 -26.75 4.56
C ARG A 40 -51.60 -28.16 4.63
N TYR A 41 -52.39 -29.21 4.34
CA TYR A 41 -51.92 -30.61 4.30
C TYR A 41 -51.43 -31.04 2.91
N ILE A 42 -52.07 -30.55 1.86
CA ILE A 42 -51.75 -30.91 0.46
C ILE A 42 -50.51 -30.15 -0.05
N TYR A 43 -50.27 -28.94 0.44
CA TYR A 43 -49.09 -28.13 0.08
C TYR A 43 -48.18 -27.82 1.29
N PRO A 44 -47.59 -28.83 1.98
CA PRO A 44 -46.67 -28.58 3.11
C PRO A 44 -45.41 -27.81 2.67
N LEU A 45 -45.11 -27.91 1.36
CA LEU A 45 -43.91 -27.28 0.77
C LEU A 45 -43.88 -25.74 0.82
N GLN A 46 -44.99 -25.04 0.90
CA GLN A 46 -45.01 -23.57 0.97
C GLN A 46 -44.59 -23.05 2.36
N HIS A 47 -44.92 -23.77 3.43
CA HIS A 47 -44.48 -23.41 4.78
C HIS A 47 -43.09 -23.93 5.14
N THR A 48 -42.61 -24.98 4.48
CA THR A 48 -41.25 -25.49 4.62
C THR A 48 -40.22 -24.67 3.85
N LYS A 49 -40.60 -24.04 2.72
CA LYS A 49 -39.67 -23.18 1.94
C LYS A 49 -39.12 -22.02 2.79
N HIS A 50 -39.99 -21.33 3.56
CA HIS A 50 -39.50 -20.24 4.44
C HIS A 50 -38.56 -20.75 5.55
N ARG A 51 -38.82 -21.93 6.12
CA ARG A 51 -37.92 -22.51 7.14
C ARG A 51 -36.59 -22.92 6.54
N LEU A 52 -36.59 -23.54 5.36
CA LEU A 52 -35.34 -23.90 4.67
C LEU A 52 -34.52 -22.67 4.28
N VAL A 53 -35.16 -21.61 3.80
CA VAL A 53 -34.50 -20.34 3.49
C VAL A 53 -33.89 -19.72 4.77
N ILE A 54 -34.65 -19.69 5.88
CA ILE A 54 -34.16 -19.16 7.14
C ILE A 54 -32.98 -19.98 7.66
N ILE A 55 -33.07 -21.33 7.62
CA ILE A 55 -31.98 -22.22 8.03
C ILE A 55 -30.73 -22.01 7.15
N SER A 56 -30.91 -21.97 5.81
CA SER A 56 -29.81 -21.75 4.88
C SER A 56 -29.14 -20.37 5.11
N LEU A 57 -29.96 -19.32 5.30
CA LEU A 57 -29.46 -17.98 5.60
C LEU A 57 -28.72 -17.95 6.95
N SER A 58 -29.29 -18.60 7.97
CA SER A 58 -28.65 -18.69 9.29
C SER A 58 -27.30 -19.45 9.23
N LEU A 59 -27.25 -20.57 8.51
CA LEU A 59 -26.01 -21.32 8.29
C LEU A 59 -24.97 -20.47 7.53
N PHE A 60 -25.41 -19.74 6.52
CA PHE A 60 -24.52 -18.82 5.79
C PHE A 60 -23.93 -17.74 6.71
N VAL A 61 -24.77 -17.10 7.52
CA VAL A 61 -24.34 -16.06 8.48
C VAL A 61 -23.37 -16.65 9.52
N VAL A 62 -23.68 -17.85 10.07
CA VAL A 62 -22.79 -18.53 11.02
C VAL A 62 -21.45 -18.89 10.38
N SER A 63 -21.47 -19.41 9.14
CA SER A 63 -20.25 -19.70 8.40
C SER A 63 -19.40 -18.45 8.15
N LEU A 64 -20.05 -17.35 7.81
CA LEU A 64 -19.39 -16.07 7.58
C LEU A 64 -18.76 -15.51 8.88
N LEU A 65 -19.48 -15.58 9.99
CA LEU A 65 -18.96 -15.18 11.31
C LEU A 65 -17.79 -16.08 11.77
N ALA A 66 -17.90 -17.39 11.53
CA ALA A 66 -16.81 -18.34 11.81
C ALA A 66 -15.56 -18.05 10.97
N PHE A 67 -15.74 -17.73 9.69
CA PHE A 67 -14.67 -17.33 8.80
C PHE A 67 -13.97 -16.04 9.26
N PHE A 68 -14.74 -15.00 9.60
CA PHE A 68 -14.17 -13.76 10.13
C PHE A 68 -13.48 -13.95 11.48
N GLY A 69 -14.06 -14.79 12.35
CA GLY A 69 -13.43 -15.17 13.64
C GLY A 69 -12.09 -15.89 13.43
N TYR A 70 -12.05 -16.84 12.49
CA TYR A 70 -10.83 -17.54 12.10
C TYR A 70 -9.77 -16.58 11.55
N CYS A 71 -10.13 -15.72 10.58
CA CYS A 71 -9.20 -14.73 10.02
C CYS A 71 -8.66 -13.79 11.10
N SER A 72 -9.54 -13.29 11.98
CA SER A 72 -9.13 -12.43 13.08
C SER A 72 -8.17 -13.14 14.04
N PHE A 73 -8.46 -14.40 14.41
CA PHE A 73 -7.58 -15.18 15.26
C PHE A 73 -6.20 -15.38 14.64
N VAL A 74 -6.15 -15.76 13.35
CA VAL A 74 -4.89 -16.01 12.62
C VAL A 74 -4.07 -14.73 12.48
N LEU A 75 -4.69 -13.60 12.13
CA LEU A 75 -4.00 -12.34 11.94
C LEU A 75 -3.54 -11.72 13.26
N TYR A 76 -4.42 -11.60 14.26
CA TYR A 76 -4.11 -10.83 15.47
C TYR A 76 -3.52 -11.65 16.61
N LYS A 77 -3.81 -12.96 16.68
CA LYS A 77 -3.29 -13.83 17.76
C LYS A 77 -2.10 -14.67 17.29
N SER A 78 -2.25 -15.40 16.17
CA SER A 78 -1.19 -16.26 15.63
C SER A 78 -0.14 -15.48 14.83
N LYS A 79 -0.49 -14.26 14.34
CA LYS A 79 0.39 -13.35 13.58
C LYS A 79 1.05 -14.04 12.37
N THR A 80 0.27 -14.89 11.71
CA THR A 80 0.75 -15.70 10.58
C THR A 80 0.78 -14.85 9.30
N SER A 81 1.86 -14.95 8.55
CA SER A 81 2.08 -14.29 7.25
C SER A 81 1.94 -15.26 6.08
N SER A 82 0.84 -16.06 6.04
CA SER A 82 0.64 -17.01 4.95
C SER A 82 0.05 -16.33 3.70
N ASP A 83 0.37 -16.89 2.51
CA ASP A 83 -0.18 -16.45 1.23
C ASP A 83 -1.71 -16.45 1.20
N PHE A 84 -2.33 -17.43 1.86
CA PHE A 84 -3.78 -17.47 1.97
C PHE A 84 -4.31 -16.24 2.70
N MET A 85 -3.72 -15.86 3.85
CA MET A 85 -4.14 -14.65 4.59
C MET A 85 -3.85 -13.39 3.78
N TYR A 86 -2.75 -13.33 3.05
CA TYR A 86 -2.48 -12.20 2.16
C TYR A 86 -3.57 -12.04 1.09
N LYS A 87 -3.98 -13.12 0.42
CA LYS A 87 -5.10 -13.10 -0.55
C LYS A 87 -6.42 -12.67 0.08
N VAL A 88 -6.71 -13.12 1.30
CA VAL A 88 -7.90 -12.70 2.06
C VAL A 88 -7.86 -11.21 2.37
N THR A 89 -6.70 -10.69 2.83
CA THR A 89 -6.56 -9.26 3.19
C THR A 89 -6.59 -8.31 1.99
N LYS A 90 -6.29 -8.79 0.78
CA LYS A 90 -6.52 -8.03 -0.47
C LYS A 90 -8.01 -7.73 -0.73
N VAL A 91 -8.91 -8.59 -0.26
CA VAL A 91 -10.37 -8.46 -0.46
C VAL A 91 -11.05 -7.84 0.76
N ILE A 92 -10.61 -8.24 1.96
CA ILE A 92 -11.20 -7.83 3.23
C ILE A 92 -10.19 -6.95 3.99
N PRO A 93 -10.47 -5.65 4.18
CA PRO A 93 -9.53 -4.72 4.78
C PRO A 93 -9.46 -4.90 6.31
N PHE A 94 -8.57 -5.77 6.79
CA PHE A 94 -8.24 -5.89 8.21
C PHE A 94 -7.24 -4.80 8.61
N PRO A 95 -7.51 -3.99 9.66
CA PRO A 95 -6.56 -2.99 10.13
C PRO A 95 -5.50 -3.61 11.05
N ILE A 96 -4.21 -3.34 10.83
CA ILE A 96 -3.11 -3.72 11.75
C ILE A 96 -2.80 -2.62 12.77
N ALA A 97 -3.03 -1.36 12.37
CA ALA A 97 -2.88 -0.18 13.22
C ALA A 97 -3.84 0.92 12.78
N ARG A 98 -3.94 2.00 13.58
CA ARG A 98 -4.71 3.20 13.28
C ARG A 98 -3.89 4.44 13.62
N ILE A 99 -3.96 5.45 12.73
CA ILE A 99 -3.33 6.75 12.89
C ILE A 99 -4.43 7.81 12.77
N GLY A 100 -4.82 8.43 13.88
CA GLY A 100 -5.96 9.35 13.87
C GLY A 100 -7.25 8.67 13.34
N SER A 101 -7.74 9.10 12.18
CA SER A 101 -8.90 8.50 11.48
C SER A 101 -8.52 7.45 10.44
N GLU A 102 -7.24 7.33 10.07
CA GLU A 102 -6.78 6.45 9.00
C GLU A 102 -6.37 5.08 9.51
N PHE A 103 -6.68 4.03 8.76
CA PHE A 103 -6.29 2.66 9.07
C PHE A 103 -5.05 2.26 8.29
N VAL A 104 -4.09 1.64 9.00
CA VAL A 104 -2.99 0.90 8.41
C VAL A 104 -3.50 -0.51 8.14
N LEU A 105 -3.53 -0.93 6.88
CA LEU A 105 -4.11 -2.22 6.50
C LEU A 105 -3.12 -3.37 6.66
N TYR A 106 -3.64 -4.51 7.11
CA TYR A 106 -2.86 -5.75 7.23
C TYR A 106 -2.32 -6.23 5.88
N GLU A 107 -3.03 -5.92 4.78
CA GLU A 107 -2.60 -6.22 3.42
C GLU A 107 -1.27 -5.57 3.09
N ASN A 108 -1.08 -4.27 3.41
CA ASN A 108 0.18 -3.56 3.21
C ASN A 108 1.33 -4.21 3.98
N TYR A 109 1.07 -4.61 5.23
CA TYR A 109 2.05 -5.27 6.08
C TYR A 109 2.44 -6.65 5.51
N LEU A 110 1.48 -7.46 5.07
CA LEU A 110 1.77 -8.77 4.47
C LEU A 110 2.46 -8.61 3.11
N PHE A 111 2.15 -7.59 2.34
CA PHE A 111 2.89 -7.25 1.12
C PHE A 111 4.38 -7.01 1.42
N GLU A 112 4.68 -6.21 2.45
CA GLU A 112 6.06 -5.92 2.83
C GLU A 112 6.80 -7.14 3.40
N ILE A 113 6.16 -7.94 4.27
CA ILE A 113 6.85 -9.08 4.87
C ILE A 113 7.08 -10.22 3.87
N ASN A 114 6.13 -10.47 2.94
CA ASN A 114 6.23 -11.57 2.00
C ASN A 114 7.42 -11.39 1.05
N HIS A 115 7.69 -10.19 0.56
CA HIS A 115 8.84 -9.99 -0.32
C HIS A 115 10.19 -10.09 0.42
N TYR A 116 10.27 -9.66 1.69
CA TYR A 116 11.48 -9.89 2.50
C TYR A 116 11.72 -11.38 2.69
N VAL A 117 10.67 -12.12 3.07
CA VAL A 117 10.77 -13.58 3.27
C VAL A 117 11.23 -14.24 1.97
N HIS A 118 10.55 -13.96 0.85
CA HIS A 118 10.91 -14.52 -0.44
C HIS A 118 12.39 -14.25 -0.82
N TYR A 119 12.83 -12.99 -0.74
CA TYR A 119 14.20 -12.61 -1.06
C TYR A 119 15.22 -13.36 -0.21
N TYR A 120 15.02 -13.40 1.10
CA TYR A 120 15.99 -14.04 1.99
C TYR A 120 15.96 -15.57 1.91
N GLU A 121 14.82 -16.18 1.62
CA GLU A 121 14.75 -17.63 1.38
C GLU A 121 15.40 -18.03 0.05
N THR A 122 15.12 -17.28 -1.02
CA THR A 122 15.55 -17.67 -2.39
C THR A 122 16.92 -17.17 -2.76
N GLN A 123 17.27 -15.93 -2.38
CA GLN A 123 18.54 -15.29 -2.79
C GLN A 123 19.64 -15.39 -1.72
N GLN A 124 19.25 -15.55 -0.45
CA GLN A 124 20.21 -15.63 0.68
C GLN A 124 20.22 -17.01 1.36
N GLU A 125 19.39 -17.95 0.88
CA GLU A 125 19.27 -19.33 1.39
C GLU A 125 19.00 -19.38 2.92
N LEU A 126 18.30 -18.36 3.47
CA LEU A 126 18.02 -18.26 4.90
C LEU A 126 16.90 -19.22 5.30
N ASP A 127 17.18 -20.16 6.19
CA ASP A 127 16.16 -21.04 6.77
C ASP A 127 15.45 -20.37 7.94
N PHE A 128 14.24 -19.90 7.70
CA PHE A 128 13.37 -19.29 8.71
C PHE A 128 12.83 -20.28 9.75
N ASN A 129 13.03 -21.60 9.61
CA ASN A 129 12.69 -22.57 10.64
C ASN A 129 13.80 -22.74 11.70
N SER A 130 15.01 -22.27 11.42
CA SER A 130 16.10 -22.24 12.38
C SER A 130 15.91 -21.17 13.46
N ASP A 131 16.53 -21.31 14.62
CA ASP A 131 16.45 -20.32 15.71
C ASP A 131 16.94 -18.93 15.24
N ALA A 132 18.04 -18.89 14.48
CA ALA A 132 18.56 -17.64 13.90
C ALA A 132 17.58 -17.03 12.88
N GLY A 133 16.98 -17.87 12.03
CA GLY A 133 15.97 -17.44 11.05
C GLY A 133 14.71 -16.89 11.71
N GLN A 134 14.26 -17.48 12.81
CA GLN A 134 13.11 -16.96 13.57
C GLN A 134 13.37 -15.58 14.18
N LEU A 135 14.57 -15.35 14.70
CA LEU A 135 14.98 -14.02 15.20
C LEU A 135 14.99 -12.99 14.05
N GLN A 136 15.53 -13.38 12.90
CA GLN A 136 15.55 -12.51 11.72
C GLN A 136 14.15 -12.20 11.20
N LEU A 137 13.27 -13.21 11.18
CA LEU A 137 11.86 -13.02 10.78
C LEU A 137 11.12 -12.07 11.73
N ALA A 138 11.39 -12.16 13.03
CA ALA A 138 10.80 -11.23 14.01
C ALA A 138 11.25 -9.77 13.74
N GLU A 139 12.52 -9.58 13.40
CA GLU A 139 13.03 -8.25 13.03
C GLU A 139 12.42 -7.74 11.71
N PHE A 140 12.28 -8.61 10.70
CA PHE A 140 11.60 -8.23 9.45
C PHE A 140 10.14 -7.86 9.68
N LYS A 141 9.42 -8.59 10.53
CA LYS A 141 8.04 -8.26 10.90
C LYS A 141 7.94 -6.89 11.55
N LYS A 142 8.86 -6.56 12.43
CA LYS A 142 8.92 -5.24 13.09
C LYS A 142 9.20 -4.13 12.08
N ARG A 143 10.20 -4.30 11.22
CA ARG A 143 10.53 -3.33 10.15
C ARG A 143 9.39 -3.14 9.16
N ALA A 144 8.74 -4.22 8.73
CA ALA A 144 7.59 -4.15 7.85
C ALA A 144 6.43 -3.37 8.48
N LEU A 145 6.15 -3.59 9.77
CA LEU A 145 5.11 -2.84 10.48
C LEU A 145 5.46 -1.34 10.57
N GLU A 146 6.70 -1.03 10.93
CA GLU A 146 7.17 0.35 11.00
C GLU A 146 7.08 1.05 9.63
N LYS A 147 7.52 0.37 8.57
CA LYS A 147 7.43 0.89 7.20
C LYS A 147 6.00 1.23 6.80
N VAL A 148 5.03 0.32 6.96
CA VAL A 148 3.64 0.58 6.54
C VAL A 148 2.94 1.64 7.40
N ILE A 149 3.35 1.81 8.65
CA ILE A 149 2.94 2.92 9.50
C ILE A 149 3.49 4.23 8.93
N ASN A 150 4.80 4.31 8.65
CA ASN A 150 5.43 5.47 8.06
C ASN A 150 4.84 5.84 6.69
N ASP A 151 4.61 4.85 5.81
CA ASP A 151 3.96 5.05 4.52
C ASP A 151 2.54 5.62 4.66
N THR A 152 1.83 5.27 5.74
CA THR A 152 0.50 5.83 6.01
C THR A 152 0.59 7.30 6.46
N TYR A 153 1.59 7.67 7.27
CA TYR A 153 1.86 9.08 7.58
C TYR A 153 2.22 9.88 6.32
N ILE A 154 3.10 9.33 5.47
CA ILE A 154 3.50 9.96 4.20
C ILE A 154 2.28 10.21 3.31
N ARG A 155 1.40 9.21 3.15
CA ARG A 155 0.16 9.36 2.38
C ARG A 155 -0.77 10.42 2.99
N GLY A 156 -0.85 10.50 4.32
CA GLY A 156 -1.60 11.55 5.02
C GLY A 156 -1.06 12.94 4.72
N ILE A 157 0.26 13.15 4.86
CA ILE A 157 0.93 14.43 4.55
C ILE A 157 0.77 14.78 3.07
N ALA A 158 0.96 13.81 2.18
CA ALA A 158 0.78 14.01 0.74
C ALA A 158 -0.63 14.50 0.40
N LYS A 159 -1.65 13.89 0.99
CA LYS A 159 -3.05 14.28 0.82
C LYS A 159 -3.32 15.71 1.32
N GLU A 160 -2.80 16.07 2.49
CA GLU A 160 -2.92 17.42 3.07
C GLU A 160 -2.26 18.50 2.20
N LYS A 161 -1.13 18.16 1.57
CA LYS A 161 -0.38 19.06 0.70
C LYS A 161 -0.77 18.97 -0.79
N GLY A 162 -1.71 18.11 -1.17
CA GLY A 162 -2.11 17.91 -2.57
C GLY A 162 -1.01 17.27 -3.45
N ILE A 163 -0.06 16.55 -2.83
CA ILE A 163 1.05 15.88 -3.53
C ILE A 163 0.54 14.55 -4.09
N THR A 164 0.76 14.32 -5.38
CA THR A 164 0.37 13.10 -6.08
C THR A 164 1.50 12.57 -6.95
N VAL A 165 1.43 11.30 -7.30
CA VAL A 165 2.31 10.65 -8.29
C VAL A 165 1.45 10.18 -9.45
N SER A 166 1.77 10.62 -10.65
CA SER A 166 1.08 10.24 -11.88
C SER A 166 1.59 8.91 -12.43
N ASP A 167 0.80 8.25 -13.26
CA ASP A 167 1.22 7.03 -13.95
C ASP A 167 2.42 7.28 -14.88
N THR A 168 2.50 8.45 -15.49
CA THR A 168 3.66 8.85 -16.32
C THR A 168 4.96 8.86 -15.52
N GLU A 169 4.95 9.41 -14.30
CA GLU A 169 6.14 9.41 -13.43
C GLU A 169 6.55 8.00 -13.01
N ILE A 170 5.58 7.10 -12.82
CA ILE A 170 5.86 5.69 -12.55
C ILE A 170 6.48 5.02 -13.76
N ASP A 171 5.97 5.27 -14.97
CA ASP A 171 6.52 4.70 -16.23
C ASP A 171 7.94 5.20 -16.51
N GLU A 172 8.21 6.46 -16.25
CA GLU A 172 9.56 7.05 -16.31
C GLU A 172 10.50 6.36 -15.30
N ALA A 173 10.06 6.17 -14.06
CA ALA A 173 10.86 5.47 -13.04
C ALA A 173 11.15 4.01 -13.44
N ILE A 174 10.18 3.28 -14.02
CA ILE A 174 10.39 1.93 -14.56
C ILE A 174 11.44 1.96 -15.67
N THR A 175 11.36 2.94 -16.56
CA THR A 175 12.33 3.11 -17.67
C THR A 175 13.75 3.34 -17.12
N VAL A 176 13.88 4.15 -16.07
CA VAL A 176 15.16 4.38 -15.38
C VAL A 176 15.70 3.07 -14.80
N VAL A 177 14.88 2.32 -14.06
CA VAL A 177 15.28 1.02 -13.47
C VAL A 177 15.72 0.03 -14.56
N ARG A 178 14.99 -0.07 -15.66
CA ARG A 178 15.37 -0.92 -16.80
C ARG A 178 16.72 -0.52 -17.37
N ASN A 179 16.93 0.76 -17.61
CA ASN A 179 18.18 1.28 -18.17
C ASN A 179 19.37 1.03 -17.24
N GLN A 180 19.23 1.27 -15.94
CA GLN A 180 20.27 1.04 -14.94
C GLN A 180 20.66 -0.43 -14.85
N ASN A 181 19.69 -1.33 -14.91
CA ASN A 181 19.92 -2.77 -14.80
C ASN A 181 20.17 -3.47 -16.15
N ARG A 182 20.30 -2.73 -17.25
CA ARG A 182 20.55 -3.26 -18.61
C ARG A 182 19.51 -4.26 -19.07
N LEU A 183 18.27 -4.10 -18.63
CA LEU A 183 17.17 -4.97 -19.04
C LEU A 183 16.73 -4.61 -20.46
N SER A 184 16.41 -5.62 -21.25
CA SER A 184 15.74 -5.41 -22.52
C SER A 184 14.38 -4.74 -22.27
N GLY A 185 13.86 -4.03 -23.22
CA GLY A 185 12.62 -3.27 -23.03
C GLY A 185 11.34 -4.09 -22.80
N SER A 186 11.43 -5.43 -22.63
CA SER A 186 10.22 -6.26 -22.51
C SER A 186 9.71 -6.32 -21.07
N ASP A 187 8.36 -6.24 -20.92
CA ASP A 187 7.69 -6.42 -19.62
C ASP A 187 7.91 -7.83 -19.06
N ALA A 188 7.98 -8.83 -19.93
CA ALA A 188 8.17 -10.22 -19.52
C ALA A 188 9.50 -10.47 -18.82
N GLU A 189 10.59 -9.85 -19.31
CA GLU A 189 11.91 -9.96 -18.68
C GLU A 189 11.93 -9.26 -17.32
N LEU A 190 11.38 -8.06 -17.23
CA LEU A 190 11.26 -7.34 -15.97
C LEU A 190 10.42 -8.14 -14.96
N GLU A 191 9.27 -8.69 -15.39
CA GLU A 191 8.41 -9.48 -14.48
C GLU A 191 9.10 -10.76 -14.03
N ALA A 192 9.88 -11.43 -14.89
CA ALA A 192 10.63 -12.62 -14.49
C ALA A 192 11.63 -12.31 -13.37
N ILE A 193 12.36 -11.19 -13.49
CA ILE A 193 13.31 -10.74 -12.46
C ILE A 193 12.57 -10.35 -11.17
N LEU A 194 11.48 -9.61 -11.27
CA LEU A 194 10.69 -9.20 -10.11
C LEU A 194 10.13 -10.41 -9.35
N ARG A 195 9.68 -11.45 -10.06
CA ARG A 195 9.21 -12.71 -9.46
C ARG A 195 10.34 -13.50 -8.81
N ASP A 196 11.48 -13.57 -9.47
CA ASP A 196 12.64 -14.31 -8.94
C ASP A 196 13.14 -13.71 -7.63
N TYR A 197 13.28 -12.37 -7.57
CA TYR A 197 13.85 -11.69 -6.40
C TYR A 197 12.86 -11.40 -5.29
N TRP A 198 11.60 -11.02 -5.60
CA TRP A 198 10.64 -10.50 -4.63
C TRP A 198 9.24 -11.11 -4.68
N ASP A 199 9.01 -12.09 -5.56
CA ASP A 199 7.67 -12.65 -5.85
C ASP A 199 6.66 -11.57 -6.29
N TRP A 200 7.14 -10.55 -7.00
CA TRP A 200 6.33 -9.41 -7.44
C TRP A 200 5.87 -9.55 -8.89
N SER A 201 4.64 -9.12 -9.14
CA SER A 201 4.17 -8.75 -10.48
C SER A 201 4.64 -7.33 -10.84
N ILE A 202 4.48 -6.95 -12.11
CA ILE A 202 4.70 -5.55 -12.55
C ILE A 202 3.78 -4.59 -11.78
N SER A 203 2.55 -4.99 -11.46
CA SER A 203 1.63 -4.14 -10.68
C SER A 203 2.10 -3.94 -9.25
N ASP A 204 2.71 -4.93 -8.62
CA ASP A 204 3.29 -4.83 -7.29
C ASP A 204 4.51 -3.89 -7.30
N PHE A 205 5.34 -3.99 -8.34
CA PHE A 205 6.48 -3.10 -8.55
C PHE A 205 6.04 -1.64 -8.78
N ARG A 206 5.03 -1.41 -9.63
CA ARG A 206 4.44 -0.08 -9.84
C ARG A 206 3.92 0.53 -8.54
N ARG A 207 3.27 -0.28 -7.70
CA ARG A 207 2.82 0.14 -6.37
C ARG A 207 3.99 0.58 -5.48
N SER A 208 5.04 -0.22 -5.41
CA SER A 208 6.24 0.10 -4.62
C SER A 208 6.92 1.38 -5.13
N LEU A 209 7.08 1.55 -6.45
CA LEU A 209 7.61 2.77 -7.04
C LEU A 209 6.74 3.99 -6.75
N LYS A 210 5.43 3.85 -6.79
CA LYS A 210 4.50 4.94 -6.46
C LYS A 210 4.68 5.40 -5.03
N ASP A 211 4.77 4.48 -4.07
CA ASP A 211 4.97 4.80 -2.65
C ASP A 211 6.36 5.45 -2.45
N GLN A 212 7.40 4.96 -3.13
CA GLN A 212 8.74 5.56 -3.09
C GLN A 212 8.78 6.97 -3.68
N LEU A 213 8.20 7.19 -4.86
CA LEU A 213 8.12 8.51 -5.49
C LEU A 213 7.30 9.49 -4.66
N LEU A 214 6.21 9.00 -4.03
CA LEU A 214 5.41 9.82 -3.13
C LEU A 214 6.22 10.27 -1.92
N ALA A 215 6.99 9.37 -1.30
CA ALA A 215 7.87 9.70 -0.19
C ALA A 215 8.92 10.74 -0.59
N GLN A 216 9.57 10.57 -1.74
CA GLN A 216 10.55 11.55 -2.26
C GLN A 216 9.93 12.94 -2.45
N LYS A 217 8.74 13.01 -3.07
CA LYS A 217 8.02 14.28 -3.26
C LYS A 217 7.61 14.94 -1.94
N VAL A 218 7.21 14.14 -0.95
CA VAL A 218 6.86 14.64 0.38
C VAL A 218 8.09 15.20 1.08
N VAL A 219 9.22 14.49 1.04
CA VAL A 219 10.49 15.00 1.62
C VAL A 219 10.88 16.30 0.94
N SER A 220 10.91 16.34 -0.40
CA SER A 220 11.24 17.55 -1.15
C SER A 220 10.33 18.72 -0.74
N ALA A 221 9.03 18.49 -0.57
CA ALA A 221 8.08 19.53 -0.16
C ALA A 221 8.21 19.97 1.31
N LEU A 222 8.79 19.15 2.18
CA LEU A 222 8.97 19.46 3.61
C LEU A 222 10.33 20.08 3.91
N ASP A 223 11.38 19.70 3.17
CA ASP A 223 12.76 20.15 3.42
C ASP A 223 13.06 21.53 2.83
N THR A 224 12.37 22.53 3.35
CA THR A 224 12.58 23.93 2.93
C THR A 224 14.01 24.40 3.19
N GLN A 225 14.66 23.89 4.23
CA GLN A 225 16.05 24.26 4.57
C GLN A 225 17.03 23.84 3.47
N THR A 226 16.89 22.66 2.90
CA THR A 226 17.73 22.20 1.79
C THR A 226 17.46 23.02 0.52
N HIS A 227 16.20 23.36 0.24
CA HIS A 227 15.86 24.29 -0.84
C HIS A 227 16.50 25.68 -0.66
N ASP A 228 16.46 26.22 0.54
CA ASP A 228 17.09 27.53 0.85
C ASP A 228 18.60 27.48 0.64
N ARG A 229 19.28 26.41 1.10
CA ARG A 229 20.71 26.20 0.89
C ARG A 229 21.07 26.15 -0.60
N ALA A 230 20.31 25.41 -1.39
CA ALA A 230 20.52 25.31 -2.83
C ALA A 230 20.30 26.67 -3.54
N ASN A 231 19.24 27.39 -3.17
CA ASN A 231 18.95 28.71 -3.72
C ASN A 231 20.01 29.76 -3.37
N VAL A 232 20.54 29.74 -2.15
CA VAL A 232 21.66 30.60 -1.74
C VAL A 232 22.91 30.30 -2.57
N ALA A 233 23.24 29.03 -2.78
CA ALA A 233 24.36 28.64 -3.63
C ALA A 233 24.17 29.08 -5.08
N LEU A 234 22.98 28.87 -5.64
CA LEU A 234 22.63 29.33 -6.98
C LEU A 234 22.78 30.85 -7.13
N ALA A 235 22.31 31.61 -6.13
CA ALA A 235 22.47 33.07 -6.13
C ALA A 235 23.95 33.50 -6.12
N GLN A 236 24.81 32.81 -5.38
CA GLN A 236 26.27 33.05 -5.39
C GLN A 236 26.86 32.83 -6.80
N LEU A 237 26.46 31.74 -7.47
CA LEU A 237 26.91 31.41 -8.83
C LEU A 237 26.42 32.46 -9.85
N LYS A 238 25.16 32.89 -9.75
CA LYS A 238 24.59 33.95 -10.60
C LYS A 238 25.27 35.29 -10.39
N ASN A 239 25.80 35.55 -9.19
CA ASN A 239 26.59 36.73 -8.87
C ASN A 239 28.08 36.59 -9.28
N GLY A 240 28.44 35.56 -10.01
CA GLY A 240 29.78 35.36 -10.58
C GLY A 240 30.80 34.70 -9.66
N LYS A 241 30.39 34.13 -8.50
CA LYS A 241 31.31 33.36 -7.66
C LYS A 241 31.73 32.10 -8.39
N ASP A 242 32.98 31.68 -8.22
CA ASP A 242 33.49 30.48 -8.86
C ASP A 242 32.75 29.20 -8.39
N PHE A 243 32.40 28.34 -9.35
CA PHE A 243 31.64 27.14 -9.09
C PHE A 243 32.34 26.19 -8.15
N ALA A 244 33.67 26.00 -8.33
CA ALA A 244 34.46 25.09 -7.50
C ALA A 244 34.58 25.60 -6.06
N GLU A 245 34.68 26.92 -5.85
CA GLU A 245 34.67 27.52 -4.51
C GLU A 245 33.34 27.31 -3.80
N VAL A 246 32.22 27.53 -4.50
CA VAL A 246 30.88 27.27 -3.95
C VAL A 246 30.73 25.78 -3.63
N ALA A 247 31.10 24.87 -4.55
CA ALA A 247 31.05 23.43 -4.33
C ALA A 247 31.84 22.99 -3.10
N LYS A 248 33.09 23.47 -2.96
CA LYS A 248 33.93 23.19 -1.77
C LYS A 248 33.31 23.67 -0.47
N SER A 249 32.59 24.78 -0.52
CA SER A 249 31.98 25.36 0.67
C SER A 249 30.72 24.60 1.11
N VAL A 250 29.78 24.31 0.18
CA VAL A 250 28.41 23.93 0.55
C VAL A 250 27.94 22.58 0.05
N SER A 251 28.68 21.91 -0.86
CA SER A 251 28.26 20.59 -1.36
C SER A 251 28.23 19.54 -0.25
N ASP A 252 27.20 18.71 -0.25
CA ASP A 252 27.09 17.57 0.67
C ASP A 252 27.75 16.29 0.13
N ASP A 253 28.22 16.29 -1.14
CA ASP A 253 28.92 15.13 -1.71
C ASP A 253 30.41 15.12 -1.29
N PRO A 254 30.82 14.20 -0.39
CA PRO A 254 32.20 14.14 0.11
C PRO A 254 33.21 13.77 -0.96
N GLU A 255 32.82 13.02 -2.01
CA GLU A 255 33.73 12.51 -3.03
C GLU A 255 34.21 13.61 -3.99
N THR A 256 33.29 14.48 -4.40
CA THR A 256 33.61 15.53 -5.38
C THR A 256 33.87 16.89 -4.73
N LYS A 257 33.37 17.14 -3.53
CA LYS A 257 33.50 18.42 -2.80
C LYS A 257 34.92 18.96 -2.80
N ALA A 258 35.90 18.13 -2.43
CA ALA A 258 37.31 18.55 -2.35
C ALA A 258 37.88 18.98 -3.71
N ARG A 259 37.32 18.43 -4.81
CA ARG A 259 37.70 18.73 -6.20
C ARG A 259 36.84 19.85 -6.81
N GLY A 260 36.10 20.62 -6.00
CA GLY A 260 35.22 21.65 -6.49
C GLY A 260 33.97 21.13 -7.22
N GLY A 261 33.54 19.94 -6.85
CA GLY A 261 32.35 19.25 -7.40
C GLY A 261 32.62 18.49 -8.69
N GLU A 262 33.85 18.44 -9.21
CA GLU A 262 34.15 17.82 -10.49
C GLU A 262 34.08 16.29 -10.41
N TYR A 263 33.33 15.68 -11.33
CA TYR A 263 33.28 14.22 -11.49
C TYR A 263 34.64 13.67 -11.91
N PRO A 264 35.07 12.49 -11.40
CA PRO A 264 36.35 11.88 -11.76
C PRO A 264 36.39 11.26 -13.16
N PHE A 265 35.27 11.28 -13.89
CA PHE A 265 35.08 10.67 -15.19
C PHE A 265 34.28 11.59 -16.12
N LEU A 266 34.36 11.31 -17.42
CA LEU A 266 33.53 11.99 -18.41
C LEU A 266 32.13 11.37 -18.44
N ILE A 267 31.12 12.21 -18.55
CA ILE A 267 29.71 11.79 -18.52
C ILE A 267 29.20 11.64 -19.96
N GLU A 268 28.67 10.47 -20.27
CA GLU A 268 27.95 10.18 -21.51
C GLU A 268 26.45 10.38 -21.32
N LYS A 269 25.73 10.63 -22.41
CA LYS A 269 24.26 10.74 -22.38
C LYS A 269 23.57 9.45 -21.89
N THR A 270 24.24 8.31 -22.05
CA THR A 270 23.81 6.98 -21.61
C THR A 270 24.38 6.60 -20.25
N ASN A 271 25.00 7.53 -19.51
CA ASN A 271 25.52 7.26 -18.18
C ASN A 271 24.40 6.78 -17.25
N ARG A 272 24.71 5.75 -16.44
CA ARG A 272 23.76 5.06 -15.54
C ARG A 272 24.12 5.21 -14.06
N ASP A 273 25.30 5.74 -13.76
CA ASP A 273 25.81 5.86 -12.40
C ASP A 273 25.35 7.15 -11.70
N ILE A 274 24.81 8.10 -12.48
CA ILE A 274 24.24 9.36 -11.98
C ILE A 274 22.77 9.49 -12.36
N SER A 275 22.04 10.36 -11.66
CA SER A 275 20.61 10.58 -11.91
C SER A 275 20.35 10.94 -13.39
N PRO A 276 19.37 10.34 -14.04
CA PRO A 276 18.96 10.74 -15.41
C PRO A 276 18.64 12.22 -15.51
N ARG A 277 18.04 12.83 -14.47
CA ARG A 277 17.75 14.27 -14.43
C ARG A 277 19.03 15.10 -14.41
N THR A 278 20.06 14.61 -13.74
CA THR A 278 21.41 15.23 -13.75
C THR A 278 22.00 15.16 -15.14
N VAL A 279 21.95 13.99 -15.82
CA VAL A 279 22.43 13.82 -17.20
C VAL A 279 21.68 14.74 -18.16
N GLU A 280 20.36 14.77 -18.09
CA GLU A 280 19.52 15.64 -18.92
C GLU A 280 19.88 17.11 -18.74
N ALA A 281 19.98 17.58 -17.51
CA ALA A 281 20.38 18.94 -17.19
C ALA A 281 21.76 19.27 -17.77
N LEU A 282 22.75 18.38 -17.61
CA LEU A 282 24.10 18.57 -18.13
C LEU A 282 24.14 18.69 -19.65
N PHE A 283 23.42 17.83 -20.37
CA PHE A 283 23.41 17.81 -21.85
C PHE A 283 22.57 18.96 -22.44
N ALA A 284 21.71 19.62 -21.66
CA ALA A 284 21.02 20.84 -22.05
C ALA A 284 21.91 22.10 -21.92
N LEU A 285 23.02 22.01 -21.19
CA LEU A 285 23.89 23.17 -20.90
C LEU A 285 24.94 23.38 -22.00
N LYS A 286 25.21 24.63 -22.35
CA LYS A 286 26.41 25.02 -23.12
C LYS A 286 27.66 24.88 -22.24
N PRO A 287 28.84 24.62 -22.85
CA PRO A 287 30.12 24.60 -22.12
C PRO A 287 30.33 25.87 -21.28
N GLY A 288 30.83 25.70 -20.07
CA GLY A 288 31.07 26.77 -19.09
C GLY A 288 29.84 27.24 -18.32
N LYS A 289 28.62 26.74 -18.61
CA LYS A 289 27.37 27.12 -17.93
C LYS A 289 26.97 26.13 -16.86
N HIS A 290 26.25 26.63 -15.86
CA HIS A 290 25.59 25.82 -14.82
C HIS A 290 24.07 25.83 -14.99
N SER A 291 23.40 24.86 -14.40
CA SER A 291 21.93 24.75 -14.36
C SER A 291 21.31 25.67 -13.29
N GLU A 292 20.00 25.76 -13.31
CA GLU A 292 19.20 26.05 -12.12
C GLU A 292 19.28 24.87 -11.12
N VAL A 293 18.58 24.98 -9.99
CA VAL A 293 18.46 23.86 -9.04
C VAL A 293 17.63 22.75 -9.69
N VAL A 294 18.18 21.54 -9.72
CA VAL A 294 17.56 20.33 -10.25
C VAL A 294 17.18 19.42 -9.10
N ASP A 295 15.91 19.04 -8.98
CA ASP A 295 15.45 18.02 -8.04
C ASP A 295 15.71 16.63 -8.64
N VAL A 296 16.59 15.86 -8.01
CA VAL A 296 16.98 14.51 -8.45
C VAL A 296 16.27 13.39 -7.69
N GLY A 297 15.28 13.76 -6.84
CA GLY A 297 14.40 12.85 -6.09
C GLY A 297 14.90 12.55 -4.68
N TYR A 298 16.19 12.37 -4.47
CA TYR A 298 16.82 12.17 -3.15
C TYR A 298 17.53 13.41 -2.62
N GLY A 299 17.57 14.47 -3.38
CA GLY A 299 18.21 15.74 -3.07
C GLY A 299 18.08 16.73 -4.21
N LEU A 300 18.80 17.85 -4.07
CA LEU A 300 18.88 18.89 -5.07
C LEU A 300 20.31 18.99 -5.61
N GLU A 301 20.45 19.29 -6.89
CA GLU A 301 21.76 19.48 -7.52
C GLU A 301 21.79 20.79 -8.32
N ILE A 302 22.96 21.43 -8.35
CA ILE A 302 23.32 22.43 -9.36
C ILE A 302 24.47 21.83 -10.15
N VAL A 303 24.29 21.65 -11.47
CA VAL A 303 25.28 20.99 -12.31
C VAL A 303 25.94 22.01 -13.25
N LYS A 304 27.20 21.75 -13.62
CA LYS A 304 27.98 22.59 -14.54
C LYS A 304 28.57 21.72 -15.66
N ASN A 305 28.31 22.11 -16.90
CA ASN A 305 29.04 21.61 -18.05
C ASN A 305 30.36 22.38 -18.13
N ILE A 306 31.49 21.75 -17.78
CA ILE A 306 32.80 22.39 -17.83
C ILE A 306 33.28 22.44 -19.28
N GLU A 307 33.23 21.31 -19.97
CA GLU A 307 33.78 21.14 -21.32
C GLU A 307 33.10 19.97 -22.04
N VAL A 308 32.91 20.08 -23.34
CA VAL A 308 32.40 18.98 -24.16
C VAL A 308 33.57 18.31 -24.91
N LYS A 309 33.70 16.99 -24.78
CA LYS A 309 34.70 16.14 -25.43
C LYS A 309 34.03 15.06 -26.32
N GLY A 310 33.84 15.38 -27.57
CA GLY A 310 33.10 14.52 -28.50
C GLY A 310 31.62 14.40 -28.06
N ASN A 311 31.19 13.18 -27.69
CA ASN A 311 29.85 12.91 -27.16
C ASN A 311 29.79 12.85 -25.64
N GLN A 312 30.86 13.22 -24.96
CA GLN A 312 30.99 13.20 -23.50
C GLN A 312 31.13 14.62 -22.92
N ILE A 313 30.79 14.78 -21.67
CA ILE A 313 30.89 16.06 -20.93
C ILE A 313 31.80 15.86 -19.72
N ARG A 314 32.77 16.76 -19.57
CA ARG A 314 33.46 16.97 -18.30
C ARG A 314 32.59 17.89 -17.47
N ALA A 315 32.16 17.43 -16.30
CA ALA A 315 31.13 18.09 -15.52
C ALA A 315 31.49 18.21 -14.05
N ALA A 316 30.80 19.12 -13.38
CA ALA A 316 30.81 19.25 -11.93
C ALA A 316 29.38 19.40 -11.38
N HIS A 317 29.21 19.09 -10.11
CA HIS A 317 27.94 19.26 -9.42
C HIS A 317 28.12 19.84 -8.00
N ILE A 318 27.07 20.42 -7.47
CA ILE A 318 26.92 20.80 -6.05
C ILE A 318 25.68 20.06 -5.58
N VAL A 319 25.84 19.17 -4.61
CA VAL A 319 24.77 18.32 -4.07
C VAL A 319 24.26 18.87 -2.75
N PHE A 320 22.94 18.84 -2.58
CA PHE A 320 22.24 19.14 -1.33
C PHE A 320 21.32 17.96 -1.02
N ASN A 321 21.73 17.12 -0.08
CA ASN A 321 20.94 15.97 0.31
C ASN A 321 19.73 16.39 1.12
N PHE A 322 18.56 15.82 0.80
CA PHE A 322 17.40 15.93 1.68
C PHE A 322 17.66 15.20 2.98
N LYS A 323 17.05 15.66 4.04
CA LYS A 323 17.03 14.97 5.33
C LYS A 323 16.25 13.67 5.25
N ASP A 324 16.52 12.77 6.19
CA ASP A 324 15.73 11.53 6.29
C ASP A 324 14.26 11.87 6.56
N ILE A 325 13.36 11.18 5.85
CA ILE A 325 11.90 11.36 6.02
C ILE A 325 11.45 11.17 7.46
N ASN A 326 12.13 10.30 8.23
CA ASN A 326 11.79 10.04 9.62
C ASN A 326 11.92 11.29 10.51
N GLU A 327 12.80 12.24 10.18
CA GLU A 327 12.89 13.52 10.90
C GLU A 327 11.57 14.30 10.82
N TYR A 328 10.94 14.31 9.64
CA TYR A 328 9.67 14.98 9.40
C TYR A 328 8.46 14.20 9.92
N LEU A 329 8.57 12.86 9.98
CA LEU A 329 7.49 12.02 10.51
C LEU A 329 7.38 12.09 12.03
N ASN A 330 8.43 12.49 12.76
CA ASN A 330 8.37 12.61 14.22
C ASN A 330 7.31 13.60 14.65
N ASP A 331 7.24 14.77 14.05
CA ASP A 331 6.22 15.79 14.35
C ASP A 331 4.80 15.24 14.07
N ALA A 332 4.62 14.59 12.92
CA ALA A 332 3.34 13.98 12.56
C ALA A 332 2.96 12.83 13.50
N LYS A 333 3.94 12.07 14.03
CA LYS A 333 3.73 10.99 15.02
C LYS A 333 3.36 11.53 16.39
N GLU A 334 3.86 12.70 16.78
CA GLU A 334 3.48 13.37 18.01
C GLU A 334 2.05 13.92 17.95
N GLU A 335 1.66 14.52 16.83
CA GLU A 335 0.32 15.07 16.62
C GLU A 335 -0.75 13.98 16.51
N ARG A 336 -0.45 12.89 15.78
CA ARG A 336 -1.39 11.81 15.46
C ARG A 336 -0.82 10.47 15.88
N LYS A 337 -0.98 10.11 17.17
CA LYS A 337 -0.41 8.89 17.73
C LYS A 337 -0.93 7.63 17.06
N THR A 338 0.01 6.74 16.73
CA THR A 338 -0.31 5.40 16.23
C THR A 338 -0.86 4.53 17.34
N ARG A 339 -1.98 3.84 17.06
CA ARG A 339 -2.51 2.74 17.88
C ARG A 339 -2.34 1.43 17.12
N SER A 340 -1.37 0.61 17.53
CA SER A 340 -1.20 -0.74 16.97
C SER A 340 -2.20 -1.70 17.60
N TYR A 341 -2.74 -2.62 16.78
CA TYR A 341 -3.62 -3.73 17.20
C TYR A 341 -2.84 -5.02 17.40
N VAL A 342 -1.57 -5.06 17.02
CA VAL A 342 -0.65 -6.18 17.22
C VAL A 342 0.61 -5.70 17.93
N SER A 343 1.20 -6.56 18.76
CA SER A 343 2.56 -6.41 19.32
C SER A 343 3.43 -7.47 18.64
N LEU A 344 4.39 -7.06 17.83
CA LEU A 344 5.34 -7.95 17.16
C LEU A 344 6.61 -8.13 17.98
#